data_6f0d0c27550c7f72519f1dd573e23e4a
#
_entry.id   6f0d0c27550c7f72519f1dd573e23e4a
#
_cell.length_a   1.000
_cell.length_b   1.000
_cell.length_c   1.000
_cell.angle_alpha   90.00
_cell.angle_beta   90.00
_cell.angle_gamma   90.00
#
_symmetry.space_group_name_H-M   'P 1'
#
loop_
_entity.id
_entity.type
_entity.pdbx_description
1 polymer ?
#
loop_
_entity_poly.entity_id
_entity_poly.type
_entity_poly.pdbx_seq_one_letter_code
_entity_poly.pdbx_strand_id
1 'polypeptide(L)'
;MSEGTTPWLRYLEGLRPHLRGRDHRGKRGSLRWLEALMAERGGRAGTVRNILYKDLGSPEEKERLYGVIADLYREAGLTPPPPPAELFLESARKALGRDKRRIFRRFLKELESGGRPRMVVVGGPATGKGVLLSALSRALSALPGKEPFLLNLGGELAQALIPLAEALGVAEEVRALLAQLSPTQPYILQGALEGEALTLLAKALNREGRPLLLRAEVEGTIEGLPLRGPDGTHKGLAAWLEPFLKGLSIPYLAALSEPPPTLPYQPLSPQAARRPGASCGRGSPTCPRKGWRPW
;
A
#
# COMPACT_ATOMS: atom_id res chain seq x y z
N MET A 1 20.09 24.96 10.45
CA MET A 1 19.99 23.49 10.39
C MET A 1 19.76 23.00 11.80
N SER A 2 18.51 22.74 12.20
CA SER A 2 18.19 22.24 13.54
C SER A 2 18.66 20.79 13.66
N GLU A 3 19.63 20.56 14.53
CA GLU A 3 20.13 19.23 14.89
C GLU A 3 18.95 18.32 15.23
N GLY A 4 18.95 17.17 14.59
CA GLY A 4 17.89 16.24 14.45
C GLY A 4 17.20 15.72 15.70
N THR A 5 16.11 16.32 16.05
CA THR A 5 15.14 15.70 16.96
C THR A 5 14.56 14.47 16.28
N THR A 6 14.78 13.28 16.82
CA THR A 6 14.25 12.04 16.25
C THR A 6 12.71 12.08 16.23
N PRO A 7 12.03 11.36 15.32
CA PRO A 7 10.57 11.27 15.33
C PRO A 7 10.04 10.73 16.66
N TRP A 8 10.78 9.84 17.31
CA TRP A 8 10.47 9.26 18.62
C TRP A 8 10.41 10.29 19.74
N LEU A 9 11.38 11.21 19.76
CA LEU A 9 11.43 12.27 20.76
C LEU A 9 10.28 13.26 20.55
N ARG A 10 9.96 13.60 19.30
CA ARG A 10 8.80 14.45 18.96
C ARG A 10 7.49 13.83 19.43
N TYR A 11 7.29 12.53 19.27
CA TYR A 11 6.10 11.83 19.77
C TYR A 11 6.00 11.90 21.29
N LEU A 12 7.10 11.70 22.00
CA LEU A 12 7.12 11.80 23.45
C LEU A 12 6.88 13.24 23.93
N GLU A 13 7.41 14.23 23.25
CA GLU A 13 7.20 15.66 23.55
C GLU A 13 5.73 16.05 23.39
N GLY A 14 5.04 15.55 22.39
CA GLY A 14 3.59 15.72 22.22
C GLY A 14 2.77 15.12 23.37
N LEU A 15 3.24 14.03 23.99
CA LEU A 15 2.60 13.40 25.13
C LEU A 15 2.90 14.05 26.49
N ARG A 16 4.05 14.74 26.64
CA ARG A 16 4.52 15.28 27.93
C ARG A 16 3.47 16.09 28.71
N PRO A 17 2.67 16.95 28.08
CA PRO A 17 1.62 17.69 28.80
C PRO A 17 0.57 16.79 29.47
N HIS A 18 0.36 15.60 28.91
CA HIS A 18 -0.66 14.63 29.34
C HIS A 18 -0.11 13.56 30.30
N LEU A 19 1.23 13.44 30.43
CA LEU A 19 1.90 12.46 31.30
C LEU A 19 2.23 13.09 32.67
N ARG A 20 1.20 13.40 33.46
CA ARG A 20 1.40 13.97 34.80
C ARG A 20 1.37 12.88 35.88
N GLY A 21 2.07 13.15 37.02
CA GLY A 21 2.05 12.29 38.20
C GLY A 21 3.14 11.20 38.17
N ARG A 22 2.96 10.27 39.14
CA ARG A 22 3.84 9.09 39.32
C ARG A 22 2.98 7.84 39.48
N ASP A 23 3.49 6.73 39.04
CA ASP A 23 2.96 5.40 39.32
C ASP A 23 4.07 4.49 39.89
N HIS A 24 3.80 3.19 40.05
CA HIS A 24 4.77 2.21 40.59
C HIS A 24 6.07 2.09 39.75
N ARG A 25 6.07 2.54 38.47
CA ARG A 25 7.25 2.57 37.57
C ARG A 25 8.05 3.86 37.75
N GLY A 26 7.53 4.87 38.42
CA GLY A 26 8.20 6.14 38.64
C GLY A 26 7.45 7.36 38.09
N LYS A 27 8.17 8.45 37.80
CA LYS A 27 7.58 9.66 37.20
C LYS A 27 7.15 9.38 35.76
N ARG A 28 5.86 9.53 35.45
CA ARG A 28 5.30 9.32 34.12
C ARG A 28 6.02 10.21 33.09
N GLY A 29 6.33 9.64 31.92
CA GLY A 29 7.08 10.33 30.85
C GLY A 29 8.60 10.43 31.07
N SER A 30 9.13 9.92 32.18
CA SER A 30 10.58 9.80 32.35
C SER A 30 11.13 8.64 31.50
N LEU A 31 12.43 8.67 31.17
CA LEU A 31 13.10 7.60 30.44
C LEU A 31 12.95 6.26 31.18
N ARG A 32 13.22 6.25 32.49
CA ARG A 32 13.10 5.05 33.33
C ARG A 32 11.69 4.46 33.31
N TRP A 33 10.68 5.30 33.31
CA TRP A 33 9.29 4.86 33.24
C TRP A 33 8.95 4.24 31.89
N LEU A 34 9.44 4.81 30.78
CA LEU A 34 9.28 4.23 29.44
C LEU A 34 10.04 2.91 29.29
N GLU A 35 11.23 2.80 29.90
CA GLU A 35 12.01 1.56 29.93
C GLU A 35 11.26 0.45 30.66
N ALA A 36 10.57 0.77 31.77
CA ALA A 36 9.73 -0.19 32.48
C ALA A 36 8.54 -0.66 31.64
N LEU A 37 7.83 0.26 30.97
CA LEU A 37 6.74 -0.08 30.06
C LEU A 37 7.20 -0.94 28.89
N MET A 38 8.39 -0.65 28.37
CA MET A 38 9.00 -1.42 27.29
C MET A 38 9.33 -2.84 27.74
N ALA A 39 9.89 -2.99 28.96
CA ALA A 39 10.23 -4.29 29.55
C ALA A 39 8.97 -5.16 29.78
N GLU A 40 7.87 -4.58 30.25
CA GLU A 40 6.59 -5.28 30.42
C GLU A 40 6.05 -5.86 29.09
N ARG A 41 6.42 -5.26 27.94
CA ARG A 41 6.07 -5.76 26.61
C ARG A 41 7.14 -6.69 26.00
N GLY A 42 8.07 -7.17 26.81
CA GLY A 42 9.15 -8.05 26.37
C GLY A 42 10.20 -7.34 25.53
N GLY A 43 10.30 -6.02 25.60
CA GLY A 43 11.37 -5.23 24.99
C GLY A 43 12.58 -5.11 25.94
N ARG A 44 13.73 -4.67 25.39
CA ARG A 44 14.94 -4.40 26.18
C ARG A 44 14.92 -2.97 26.69
N ALA A 45 14.89 -2.77 28.00
CA ALA A 45 14.84 -1.45 28.63
C ALA A 45 15.94 -0.51 28.13
N GLY A 46 17.19 -0.94 28.07
CA GLY A 46 18.32 -0.10 27.65
C GLY A 46 18.29 0.39 26.19
N THR A 47 17.37 -0.12 25.35
CA THR A 47 17.26 0.33 23.96
C THR A 47 16.41 1.59 23.78
N VAL A 48 15.52 1.88 24.74
CA VAL A 48 14.61 3.05 24.67
C VAL A 48 15.41 4.35 24.50
N ARG A 49 16.46 4.55 25.27
CA ARG A 49 17.34 5.72 25.16
C ARG A 49 17.98 5.84 23.79
N ASN A 50 18.47 4.74 23.23
CA ASN A 50 19.12 4.75 21.93
C ASN A 50 18.12 5.05 20.81
N ILE A 51 16.90 4.53 20.90
CA ILE A 51 15.84 4.81 19.93
C ILE A 51 15.41 6.29 20.04
N LEU A 52 15.13 6.78 21.24
CA LEU A 52 14.63 8.15 21.44
C LEU A 52 15.60 9.22 20.96
N TYR A 53 16.89 9.08 21.27
CA TYR A 53 17.85 10.15 21.04
C TYR A 53 18.76 9.94 19.82
N LYS A 54 18.94 8.72 19.37
CA LYS A 54 19.86 8.39 18.28
C LYS A 54 19.22 7.67 17.11
N ASP A 55 17.92 7.33 17.23
CA ASP A 55 17.17 6.49 16.29
C ASP A 55 17.82 5.11 16.02
N LEU A 56 18.57 4.60 17.03
CA LEU A 56 19.26 3.31 16.97
C LEU A 56 18.47 2.25 17.73
N GLY A 57 18.13 1.15 17.06
CA GLY A 57 17.42 0.01 17.65
C GLY A 57 17.01 -0.97 16.56
N SER A 58 16.68 -2.21 16.96
CA SER A 58 16.13 -3.16 15.99
C SER A 58 14.70 -2.74 15.58
N PRO A 59 14.23 -3.11 14.38
CA PRO A 59 12.87 -2.82 13.94
C PRO A 59 11.80 -3.32 14.92
N GLU A 60 12.02 -4.48 15.52
CA GLU A 60 11.12 -5.07 16.52
C GLU A 60 11.04 -4.23 17.80
N GLU A 61 12.15 -3.66 18.24
CA GLU A 61 12.21 -2.81 19.42
C GLU A 61 11.57 -1.44 19.14
N LYS A 62 11.81 -0.88 17.97
CA LYS A 62 11.15 0.33 17.49
C LYS A 62 9.63 0.14 17.38
N GLU A 63 9.17 -0.98 16.82
CA GLU A 63 7.74 -1.33 16.72
C GLU A 63 7.07 -1.44 18.11
N ARG A 64 7.74 -2.08 19.08
CA ARG A 64 7.27 -2.18 20.47
C ARG A 64 7.20 -0.80 21.12
N LEU A 65 8.22 0.03 20.97
CA LEU A 65 8.21 1.39 21.51
C LEU A 65 7.09 2.23 20.90
N TYR A 66 6.86 2.10 19.58
CA TYR A 66 5.72 2.76 18.94
C TYR A 66 4.39 2.29 19.54
N GLY A 67 4.22 0.99 19.77
CA GLY A 67 3.04 0.44 20.43
C GLY A 67 2.83 1.04 21.81
N VAL A 68 3.88 1.17 22.63
CA VAL A 68 3.82 1.85 23.94
C VAL A 68 3.36 3.30 23.78
N ILE A 69 4.00 4.05 22.89
CA ILE A 69 3.65 5.47 22.65
C ILE A 69 2.21 5.59 22.15
N ALA A 70 1.79 4.77 21.20
CA ALA A 70 0.44 4.82 20.66
C ALA A 70 -0.66 4.54 21.70
N ASP A 71 -0.40 3.60 22.61
CA ASP A 71 -1.34 3.35 23.72
C ASP A 71 -1.40 4.52 24.69
N LEU A 72 -0.27 5.14 24.99
CA LEU A 72 -0.25 6.34 25.84
C LEU A 72 -1.01 7.52 25.22
N TYR A 73 -0.97 7.68 23.90
CA TYR A 73 -1.81 8.65 23.19
C TYR A 73 -3.29 8.33 23.36
N ARG A 74 -3.70 7.06 23.20
CA ARG A 74 -5.09 6.63 23.37
C ARG A 74 -5.56 6.82 24.82
N GLU A 75 -4.73 6.46 25.80
CA GLU A 75 -5.00 6.69 27.23
C GLU A 75 -5.19 8.19 27.55
N ALA A 76 -4.48 9.06 26.85
CA ALA A 76 -4.61 10.50 26.96
C ALA A 76 -5.81 11.08 26.17
N GLY A 77 -6.61 10.25 25.49
CA GLY A 77 -7.70 10.70 24.61
C GLY A 77 -7.24 11.37 23.31
N LEU A 78 -5.99 11.13 22.93
CA LEU A 78 -5.38 11.72 21.73
C LEU A 78 -5.28 10.70 20.59
N THR A 79 -5.30 11.18 19.37
CA THR A 79 -5.01 10.34 18.19
C THR A 79 -3.51 10.04 18.14
N PRO A 80 -3.09 8.75 18.10
CA PRO A 80 -1.69 8.40 17.95
C PRO A 80 -1.10 8.99 16.68
N PRO A 81 0.13 9.51 16.70
CA PRO A 81 0.81 9.95 15.49
C PRO A 81 1.06 8.75 14.56
N PRO A 82 1.16 8.96 13.24
CA PRO A 82 1.49 7.87 12.32
C PRO A 82 2.85 7.26 12.70
N PRO A 83 3.01 5.93 12.60
CA PRO A 83 4.29 5.32 12.88
C PRO A 83 5.38 5.85 11.93
N PRO A 84 6.65 5.92 12.38
CA PRO A 84 7.75 6.33 11.52
C PRO A 84 7.82 5.48 10.25
N ALA A 85 8.19 6.07 9.13
CA ALA A 85 8.22 5.40 7.82
C ALA A 85 9.04 4.10 7.84
N GLU A 86 10.10 4.04 8.65
CA GLU A 86 10.92 2.84 8.84
C GLU A 86 10.13 1.63 9.38
N LEU A 87 9.16 1.85 10.26
CA LEU A 87 8.34 0.76 10.81
C LEU A 87 7.36 0.21 9.76
N PHE A 88 6.86 1.06 8.88
CA PHE A 88 6.07 0.60 7.73
C PHE A 88 6.92 -0.23 6.78
N LEU A 89 8.15 0.19 6.53
CA LEU A 89 9.08 -0.55 5.69
C LEU A 89 9.35 -1.95 6.25
N GLU A 90 9.49 -2.10 7.57
CA GLU A 90 9.76 -3.40 8.19
C GLU A 90 8.51 -4.30 8.27
N SER A 91 7.35 -3.78 8.65
CA SER A 91 6.11 -4.56 8.65
C SER A 91 5.72 -4.98 7.22
N ALA A 92 5.87 -4.08 6.25
CA ALA A 92 5.72 -4.40 4.84
C ALA A 92 6.76 -5.41 4.36
N ARG A 93 7.99 -5.32 4.84
CA ARG A 93 9.08 -6.23 4.51
C ARG A 93 8.82 -7.65 5.01
N LYS A 94 8.18 -7.83 6.15
CA LYS A 94 7.77 -9.15 6.67
C LYS A 94 6.59 -9.74 5.86
N ALA A 95 5.66 -8.89 5.41
CA ALA A 95 4.48 -9.31 4.65
C ALA A 95 4.75 -9.55 3.15
N LEU A 96 5.74 -8.84 2.58
CA LEU A 96 6.05 -8.89 1.15
C LEU A 96 7.12 -9.94 0.84
N GLY A 97 6.91 -10.77 -0.18
CA GLY A 97 7.93 -11.62 -0.78
C GLY A 97 9.07 -10.79 -1.42
N ARG A 98 10.18 -11.45 -1.79
CA ARG A 98 11.42 -10.80 -2.26
C ARG A 98 11.19 -9.80 -3.41
N ASP A 99 10.43 -10.20 -4.42
CA ASP A 99 10.18 -9.37 -5.61
C ASP A 99 9.35 -8.13 -5.26
N LYS A 100 8.28 -8.33 -4.48
CA LYS A 100 7.41 -7.24 -4.03
C LYS A 100 8.13 -6.24 -3.13
N ARG A 101 9.05 -6.71 -2.27
CA ARG A 101 9.93 -5.83 -1.47
C ARG A 101 10.82 -4.95 -2.33
N ARG A 102 11.35 -5.49 -3.45
CA ARG A 102 12.18 -4.73 -4.38
C ARG A 102 11.36 -3.61 -5.05
N ILE A 103 10.15 -3.94 -5.52
CA ILE A 103 9.23 -2.98 -6.14
C ILE A 103 8.83 -1.89 -5.14
N PHE A 104 8.40 -2.29 -3.94
CA PHE A 104 8.01 -1.39 -2.86
C PHE A 104 9.12 -0.38 -2.52
N ARG A 105 10.36 -0.87 -2.28
CA ARG A 105 11.50 0.00 -1.98
C ARG A 105 11.85 0.94 -3.13
N ARG A 106 11.85 0.42 -4.36
CA ARG A 106 12.16 1.23 -5.53
C ARG A 106 11.15 2.37 -5.69
N PHE A 107 9.84 2.07 -5.55
CA PHE A 107 8.78 3.06 -5.66
C PHE A 107 8.94 4.18 -4.62
N LEU A 108 9.10 3.82 -3.34
CA LEU A 108 9.25 4.80 -2.26
C LEU A 108 10.54 5.62 -2.40
N LYS A 109 11.67 4.98 -2.66
CA LYS A 109 12.96 5.67 -2.84
C LYS A 109 12.92 6.69 -3.97
N GLU A 110 12.32 6.33 -5.10
CA GLU A 110 12.19 7.23 -6.25
C GLU A 110 11.25 8.41 -5.92
N LEU A 111 10.15 8.15 -5.19
CA LEU A 111 9.22 9.17 -4.75
C LEU A 111 9.85 10.12 -3.72
N GLU A 112 10.63 9.60 -2.75
CA GLU A 112 11.34 10.38 -1.73
C GLU A 112 12.42 11.29 -2.35
N SER A 113 13.06 10.84 -3.42
CA SER A 113 14.02 11.67 -4.19
C SER A 113 13.36 12.72 -5.09
N GLY A 114 12.05 12.93 -5.00
CA GLY A 114 11.30 13.89 -5.82
C GLY A 114 10.97 13.37 -7.23
N GLY A 115 11.29 12.10 -7.51
CA GLY A 115 10.93 11.45 -8.77
C GLY A 115 9.44 11.12 -8.87
N ARG A 116 9.04 10.72 -10.08
CA ARG A 116 7.66 10.28 -10.38
C ARG A 116 7.66 8.84 -10.85
N PRO A 117 7.78 7.85 -9.92
CA PRO A 117 7.80 6.44 -10.30
C PRO A 117 6.51 6.06 -11.02
N ARG A 118 6.65 5.45 -12.19
CA ARG A 118 5.56 4.92 -13.01
C ARG A 118 5.83 3.45 -13.22
N MET A 119 5.11 2.62 -12.49
CA MET A 119 5.38 1.18 -12.47
C MET A 119 4.13 0.38 -12.79
N VAL A 120 4.30 -0.60 -13.66
CA VAL A 120 3.29 -1.64 -13.92
C VAL A 120 3.84 -2.97 -13.40
N VAL A 121 3.04 -3.67 -12.60
CA VAL A 121 3.34 -5.02 -12.15
C VAL A 121 2.28 -5.97 -12.66
N VAL A 122 2.70 -7.14 -13.11
CA VAL A 122 1.80 -8.13 -13.71
C VAL A 122 1.90 -9.45 -12.96
N GLY A 123 0.77 -10.03 -12.65
CA GLY A 123 0.73 -11.34 -12.02
C GLY A 123 -0.68 -11.90 -11.93
N GLY A 124 -0.80 -13.21 -12.04
CA GLY A 124 -2.05 -13.93 -11.93
C GLY A 124 -2.70 -13.85 -10.52
N PRO A 125 -3.76 -14.58 -10.29
CA PRO A 125 -4.36 -14.72 -8.95
C PRO A 125 -3.33 -15.16 -7.91
N ALA A 126 -3.53 -14.78 -6.65
CA ALA A 126 -2.68 -15.12 -5.51
C ALA A 126 -1.19 -14.69 -5.61
N THR A 127 -0.78 -13.87 -6.57
CA THR A 127 0.58 -13.32 -6.61
C THR A 127 0.86 -12.24 -5.56
N GLY A 128 -0.15 -11.84 -4.78
CA GLY A 128 -0.04 -10.86 -3.71
C GLY A 128 -0.02 -9.40 -4.18
N LYS A 129 -0.64 -9.10 -5.33
CA LYS A 129 -0.87 -7.72 -5.81
C LYS A 129 -1.53 -6.84 -4.74
N GLY A 130 -2.62 -7.32 -4.15
CA GLY A 130 -3.35 -6.61 -3.09
C GLY A 130 -2.47 -6.32 -1.86
N VAL A 131 -1.62 -7.26 -1.45
CA VAL A 131 -0.69 -7.07 -0.33
C VAL A 131 0.33 -5.97 -0.63
N LEU A 132 0.87 -5.93 -1.85
CA LEU A 132 1.80 -4.89 -2.29
C LEU A 132 1.12 -3.51 -2.29
N LEU A 133 -0.08 -3.40 -2.88
CA LEU A 133 -0.83 -2.14 -2.93
C LEU A 133 -1.24 -1.66 -1.53
N SER A 134 -1.70 -2.55 -0.66
CA SER A 134 -2.03 -2.21 0.73
C SER A 134 -0.82 -1.72 1.52
N ALA A 135 0.34 -2.35 1.33
CA ALA A 135 1.58 -1.91 1.96
C ALA A 135 2.00 -0.52 1.47
N LEU A 136 1.92 -0.27 0.16
CA LEU A 136 2.21 1.05 -0.43
C LEU A 136 1.20 2.11 0.01
N SER A 137 -0.10 1.79 0.02
CA SER A 137 -1.14 2.71 0.48
C SER A 137 -0.85 3.20 1.90
N ARG A 138 -0.57 2.29 2.82
CA ARG A 138 -0.22 2.64 4.20
C ARG A 138 1.04 3.51 4.28
N ALA A 139 2.10 3.14 3.54
CA ALA A 139 3.34 3.91 3.54
C ALA A 139 3.15 5.32 2.97
N LEU A 140 2.40 5.46 1.88
CA LEU A 140 2.11 6.75 1.25
C LEU A 140 1.21 7.63 2.11
N SER A 141 0.17 7.07 2.75
CA SER A 141 -0.71 7.81 3.67
C SER A 141 0.02 8.35 4.90
N ALA A 142 1.18 7.78 5.26
CA ALA A 142 2.03 8.30 6.32
C ALA A 142 2.93 9.46 5.88
N LEU A 143 3.06 9.71 4.58
CA LEU A 143 3.87 10.79 4.04
C LEU A 143 2.98 12.01 3.77
N PRO A 144 3.26 13.19 4.35
CA PRO A 144 2.45 14.39 4.16
C PRO A 144 2.29 14.73 2.68
N GLY A 145 1.07 14.92 2.21
CA GLY A 145 0.75 15.26 0.82
C GLY A 145 0.99 14.14 -0.21
N LYS A 146 1.21 12.90 0.25
CA LYS A 146 1.42 11.72 -0.61
C LYS A 146 0.32 10.67 -0.46
N GLU A 147 -0.76 10.99 0.22
CA GLU A 147 -1.92 10.09 0.34
C GLU A 147 -2.41 9.65 -1.04
N PRO A 148 -2.45 8.34 -1.34
CA PRO A 148 -2.69 7.88 -2.69
C PRO A 148 -4.17 7.87 -3.04
N PHE A 149 -4.50 8.11 -4.30
CA PHE A 149 -5.77 7.71 -4.87
C PHE A 149 -5.78 6.20 -5.11
N LEU A 150 -6.93 5.57 -4.88
CA LEU A 150 -7.12 4.14 -5.09
C LEU A 150 -8.11 3.91 -6.22
N LEU A 151 -7.72 3.12 -7.21
CA LEU A 151 -8.60 2.65 -8.28
C LEU A 151 -8.59 1.13 -8.30
N ASN A 152 -9.74 0.53 -8.01
CA ASN A 152 -9.92 -0.92 -8.04
C ASN A 152 -10.92 -1.27 -9.14
N LEU A 153 -10.42 -1.81 -10.23
CA LEU A 153 -11.22 -2.26 -11.35
C LEU A 153 -11.57 -3.74 -11.15
N GLY A 154 -12.79 -3.96 -10.69
CA GLY A 154 -13.39 -5.28 -10.50
C GLY A 154 -14.89 -5.07 -10.32
N GLY A 155 -15.73 -5.57 -11.24
CA GLY A 155 -17.16 -5.33 -11.26
C GLY A 155 -17.58 -4.33 -12.33
N GLU A 156 -18.70 -3.63 -12.13
CA GLU A 156 -19.21 -2.64 -13.08
C GLU A 156 -18.27 -1.42 -13.22
N LEU A 157 -18.14 -0.93 -14.46
CA LEU A 157 -17.28 0.22 -14.76
C LEU A 157 -17.67 1.47 -13.94
N ALA A 158 -18.95 1.76 -13.82
CA ALA A 158 -19.43 2.88 -13.03
C ALA A 158 -19.04 2.76 -11.56
N GLN A 159 -19.25 1.58 -10.96
CA GLN A 159 -18.87 1.32 -9.56
C GLN A 159 -17.38 1.44 -9.33
N ALA A 160 -16.54 1.15 -10.34
CA ALA A 160 -15.10 1.27 -10.24
C ALA A 160 -14.60 2.71 -10.38
N LEU A 161 -15.19 3.51 -11.30
CA LEU A 161 -14.69 4.84 -11.64
C LEU A 161 -15.31 5.97 -10.80
N ILE A 162 -16.57 5.85 -10.39
CA ILE A 162 -17.29 6.92 -9.66
C ILE A 162 -16.60 7.28 -8.33
N PRO A 163 -16.17 6.35 -7.47
CA PRO A 163 -15.50 6.72 -6.23
C PRO A 163 -14.22 7.55 -6.43
N LEU A 164 -13.46 7.24 -7.48
CA LEU A 164 -12.30 8.03 -7.85
C LEU A 164 -12.71 9.40 -8.40
N ALA A 165 -13.74 9.45 -9.23
CA ALA A 165 -14.25 10.70 -9.79
C ALA A 165 -14.80 11.63 -8.70
N GLU A 166 -15.47 11.09 -7.68
CA GLU A 166 -15.94 11.85 -6.49
C GLU A 166 -14.76 12.43 -5.72
N ALA A 167 -13.72 11.63 -5.45
CA ALA A 167 -12.51 12.09 -4.78
C ALA A 167 -11.74 13.17 -5.57
N LEU A 168 -11.98 13.25 -6.89
CA LEU A 168 -11.37 14.23 -7.80
C LEU A 168 -12.29 15.41 -8.15
N GLY A 169 -13.54 15.42 -7.68
CA GLY A 169 -14.52 16.47 -7.96
C GLY A 169 -15.02 16.52 -9.41
N VAL A 170 -14.97 15.39 -10.13
CA VAL A 170 -15.42 15.26 -11.54
C VAL A 170 -16.49 14.17 -11.72
N ALA A 171 -17.22 13.85 -10.64
CA ALA A 171 -18.16 12.74 -10.64
C ALA A 171 -19.34 12.95 -11.58
N GLU A 172 -19.86 14.17 -11.68
CA GLU A 172 -21.03 14.45 -12.52
C GLU A 172 -20.72 14.28 -14.00
N GLU A 173 -19.56 14.76 -14.44
CA GLU A 173 -19.10 14.61 -15.81
C GLU A 173 -18.86 13.14 -16.17
N VAL A 174 -18.25 12.40 -15.26
CA VAL A 174 -18.01 10.95 -15.46
C VAL A 174 -19.32 10.19 -15.46
N ARG A 175 -20.28 10.49 -14.57
CA ARG A 175 -21.61 9.88 -14.57
C ARG A 175 -22.36 10.17 -15.88
N ALA A 176 -22.30 11.40 -16.37
CA ALA A 176 -22.94 11.78 -17.62
C ALA A 176 -22.40 11.01 -18.84
N LEU A 177 -21.08 10.74 -18.86
CA LEU A 177 -20.46 9.91 -19.89
C LEU A 177 -20.87 8.43 -19.76
N LEU A 178 -20.79 7.88 -18.54
CA LEU A 178 -21.11 6.47 -18.29
C LEU A 178 -22.60 6.17 -18.47
N ALA A 179 -23.49 7.12 -18.20
CA ALA A 179 -24.93 6.97 -18.43
C ALA A 179 -25.30 6.84 -19.91
N GLN A 180 -24.42 7.27 -20.82
CA GLN A 180 -24.61 7.11 -22.26
C GLN A 180 -24.18 5.73 -22.75
N LEU A 181 -23.45 4.94 -21.95
CA LEU A 181 -23.03 3.59 -22.31
C LEU A 181 -24.24 2.65 -22.35
N SER A 182 -24.45 1.97 -23.46
CA SER A 182 -25.50 0.97 -23.63
C SER A 182 -25.01 -0.21 -24.46
N PRO A 183 -25.38 -1.45 -24.12
CA PRO A 183 -25.03 -2.62 -24.91
C PRO A 183 -25.54 -2.57 -26.36
N THR A 184 -26.57 -1.75 -26.63
CA THR A 184 -27.19 -1.57 -27.96
C THR A 184 -26.50 -0.52 -28.80
N GLN A 185 -25.58 0.27 -28.25
CA GLN A 185 -24.85 1.29 -29.00
C GLN A 185 -23.81 0.69 -29.94
N PRO A 186 -23.47 1.42 -31.02
CA PRO A 186 -22.30 1.06 -31.84
C PRO A 186 -21.02 1.00 -31.01
N TYR A 187 -20.21 0.00 -31.20
CA TYR A 187 -18.98 -0.24 -30.44
C TYR A 187 -17.97 0.91 -30.49
N ILE A 188 -17.91 1.65 -31.62
CA ILE A 188 -17.07 2.84 -31.77
C ILE A 188 -17.49 3.92 -30.78
N LEU A 189 -18.80 4.15 -30.60
CA LEU A 189 -19.31 5.13 -29.65
C LEU A 189 -19.05 4.73 -28.20
N GLN A 190 -19.22 3.44 -27.85
CA GLN A 190 -18.87 2.92 -26.53
C GLN A 190 -17.39 3.16 -26.21
N GLY A 191 -16.51 2.81 -27.13
CA GLY A 191 -15.06 3.00 -26.94
C GLY A 191 -14.64 4.47 -26.83
N ALA A 192 -15.33 5.37 -27.54
CA ALA A 192 -15.08 6.81 -27.42
C ALA A 192 -15.50 7.34 -26.05
N LEU A 193 -16.70 6.98 -25.55
CA LEU A 193 -17.19 7.39 -24.22
C LEU A 193 -16.33 6.86 -23.08
N GLU A 194 -15.89 5.59 -23.15
CA GLU A 194 -14.94 5.01 -22.19
C GLU A 194 -13.61 5.76 -22.22
N GLY A 195 -13.10 6.09 -23.39
CA GLY A 195 -11.86 6.85 -23.57
C GLY A 195 -11.95 8.27 -23.04
N GLU A 196 -13.10 8.94 -23.22
CA GLU A 196 -13.36 10.27 -22.69
C GLU A 196 -13.42 10.27 -21.16
N ALA A 197 -14.10 9.31 -20.55
CA ALA A 197 -14.16 9.16 -19.09
C ALA A 197 -12.77 8.95 -18.49
N LEU A 198 -11.95 8.08 -19.07
CA LEU A 198 -10.58 7.85 -18.64
C LEU A 198 -9.69 9.08 -18.84
N THR A 199 -9.87 9.80 -19.94
CA THR A 199 -9.11 11.03 -20.22
C THR A 199 -9.45 12.12 -19.22
N LEU A 200 -10.72 12.27 -18.85
CA LEU A 200 -11.17 13.21 -17.84
C LEU A 200 -10.55 12.90 -16.47
N LEU A 201 -10.58 11.63 -16.06
CA LEU A 201 -9.94 11.17 -14.82
C LEU A 201 -8.42 11.40 -14.83
N ALA A 202 -7.73 11.12 -15.95
CA ALA A 202 -6.30 11.36 -16.07
C ALA A 202 -5.95 12.84 -15.92
N LYS A 203 -6.73 13.74 -16.52
CA LYS A 203 -6.56 15.20 -16.36
C LYS A 203 -6.74 15.65 -14.92
N ALA A 204 -7.78 15.14 -14.23
CA ALA A 204 -8.05 15.46 -12.84
C ALA A 204 -6.94 14.94 -11.91
N LEU A 205 -6.50 13.70 -12.07
CA LEU A 205 -5.38 13.11 -11.33
C LEU A 205 -4.09 13.91 -11.51
N ASN A 206 -3.79 14.32 -12.75
CA ASN A 206 -2.60 15.10 -13.04
C ASN A 206 -2.61 16.49 -12.38
N ARG A 207 -3.78 17.10 -12.20
CA ARG A 207 -3.94 18.37 -11.45
C ARG A 207 -3.66 18.19 -9.96
N GLU A 208 -4.16 17.10 -9.37
CA GLU A 208 -3.95 16.80 -7.96
C GLU A 208 -2.48 16.46 -7.64
N GLY A 209 -1.76 15.83 -8.54
CA GLY A 209 -0.34 15.48 -8.37
C GLY A 209 -0.06 14.37 -7.36
N ARG A 210 -1.08 13.80 -6.70
CA ARG A 210 -0.97 12.73 -5.71
C ARG A 210 -0.77 11.37 -6.38
N PRO A 211 -0.10 10.39 -5.72
CA PRO A 211 0.10 9.06 -6.28
C PRO A 211 -1.20 8.32 -6.57
N LEU A 212 -1.22 7.48 -7.62
CA LEU A 212 -2.30 6.55 -7.91
C LEU A 212 -1.86 5.11 -7.67
N LEU A 213 -2.64 4.35 -6.92
CA LEU A 213 -2.52 2.90 -6.80
C LEU A 213 -3.71 2.25 -7.50
N LEU A 214 -3.43 1.51 -8.57
CA LEU A 214 -4.44 0.88 -9.41
C LEU A 214 -4.34 -0.65 -9.29
N ARG A 215 -5.48 -1.32 -9.09
CA ARG A 215 -5.64 -2.76 -9.17
C ARG A 215 -6.64 -3.10 -10.25
N ALA A 216 -6.26 -3.98 -11.16
CA ALA A 216 -7.14 -4.48 -12.21
C ALA A 216 -6.99 -6.00 -12.34
N GLU A 217 -8.04 -6.73 -12.00
CA GLU A 217 -8.03 -8.20 -11.94
C GLU A 217 -9.06 -8.86 -12.88
N VAL A 218 -9.80 -8.06 -13.64
CA VAL A 218 -10.83 -8.57 -14.54
C VAL A 218 -10.22 -8.90 -15.89
N GLU A 219 -10.53 -10.08 -16.41
CA GLU A 219 -10.11 -10.52 -17.74
C GLU A 219 -11.11 -10.02 -18.78
N GLY A 220 -10.78 -8.95 -19.50
CA GLY A 220 -11.44 -8.57 -20.76
C GLY A 220 -12.84 -7.98 -20.69
N THR A 221 -13.54 -8.09 -19.54
CA THR A 221 -14.86 -7.48 -19.33
C THR A 221 -14.96 -6.87 -17.95
N ILE A 222 -15.64 -5.74 -17.84
CA ILE A 222 -16.22 -5.24 -16.60
C ILE A 222 -17.68 -5.58 -16.69
N GLU A 223 -18.28 -6.13 -15.61
CA GLU A 223 -19.62 -6.75 -15.65
C GLU A 223 -20.61 -6.08 -16.61
N GLY A 224 -21.10 -6.85 -17.57
CA GLY A 224 -22.12 -6.43 -18.52
C GLY A 224 -21.65 -5.65 -19.76
N LEU A 225 -20.41 -5.11 -19.77
CA LEU A 225 -19.90 -4.34 -20.92
C LEU A 225 -18.51 -4.84 -21.33
N PRO A 226 -18.34 -5.31 -22.57
CA PRO A 226 -17.02 -5.59 -23.09
C PRO A 226 -16.24 -4.27 -23.25
N LEU A 227 -14.98 -4.27 -22.84
CA LEU A 227 -14.10 -3.10 -22.98
C LEU A 227 -13.84 -2.81 -24.47
N ARG A 228 -14.01 -1.56 -24.87
CA ARG A 228 -13.87 -1.13 -26.27
C ARG A 228 -12.76 -0.10 -26.42
N GLY A 229 -12.06 -0.14 -27.53
CA GLY A 229 -11.17 0.94 -27.93
C GLY A 229 -11.94 1.99 -28.75
N PRO A 230 -11.32 3.17 -29.03
CA PRO A 230 -11.92 4.20 -29.86
C PRO A 230 -12.29 3.75 -31.28
N ASP A 231 -11.67 2.67 -31.77
CA ASP A 231 -11.95 2.00 -33.03
C ASP A 231 -13.08 0.97 -32.94
N GLY A 232 -13.71 0.82 -31.78
CA GLY A 232 -14.77 -0.14 -31.53
C GLY A 232 -14.31 -1.59 -31.35
N THR A 233 -13.00 -1.87 -31.38
CA THR A 233 -12.48 -3.21 -31.19
C THR A 233 -12.55 -3.62 -29.72
N HIS A 234 -12.80 -4.90 -29.46
CA HIS A 234 -12.70 -5.46 -28.10
C HIS A 234 -11.25 -5.49 -27.64
N LYS A 235 -11.00 -5.03 -26.42
CA LYS A 235 -9.64 -5.00 -25.83
C LYS A 235 -9.63 -5.71 -24.48
N GLY A 236 -8.54 -6.42 -24.19
CA GLY A 236 -8.24 -6.85 -22.83
C GLY A 236 -8.06 -5.65 -21.89
N LEU A 237 -8.26 -5.86 -20.60
CA LEU A 237 -8.25 -4.78 -19.60
C LEU A 237 -6.92 -4.02 -19.59
N ALA A 238 -5.79 -4.71 -19.75
CA ALA A 238 -4.48 -4.06 -19.78
C ALA A 238 -4.31 -3.15 -21.00
N ALA A 239 -4.76 -3.59 -22.19
CA ALA A 239 -4.73 -2.80 -23.41
C ALA A 239 -5.68 -1.60 -23.37
N TRP A 240 -6.84 -1.77 -22.73
CA TRP A 240 -7.80 -0.70 -22.51
C TRP A 240 -7.27 0.38 -21.57
N LEU A 241 -6.56 -0.01 -20.49
CA LEU A 241 -5.97 0.91 -19.52
C LEU A 241 -4.69 1.60 -19.99
N GLU A 242 -4.01 1.06 -20.99
CA GLU A 242 -2.70 1.57 -21.38
C GLU A 242 -2.70 3.04 -21.81
N PRO A 243 -3.67 3.56 -22.61
CA PRO A 243 -3.75 4.98 -22.94
C PRO A 243 -3.91 5.86 -21.70
N PHE A 244 -4.75 5.43 -20.73
CA PHE A 244 -4.92 6.12 -19.46
C PHE A 244 -3.61 6.21 -18.67
N LEU A 245 -2.90 5.08 -18.49
CA LEU A 245 -1.63 5.03 -17.77
C LEU A 245 -0.54 5.88 -18.45
N LYS A 246 -0.50 5.91 -19.79
CA LYS A 246 0.40 6.77 -20.55
C LYS A 246 0.09 8.26 -20.37
N GLY A 247 -1.17 8.60 -20.23
CA GLY A 247 -1.64 9.99 -20.01
C GLY A 247 -1.35 10.53 -18.61
N LEU A 248 -0.96 9.68 -17.64
CA LEU A 248 -0.64 10.09 -16.29
C LEU A 248 0.75 10.71 -16.20
N SER A 249 0.84 11.90 -15.61
CA SER A 249 2.11 12.58 -15.27
C SER A 249 2.48 12.44 -13.78
N ILE A 250 1.62 11.81 -12.98
CA ILE A 250 1.79 11.55 -11.55
C ILE A 250 2.53 10.23 -11.29
N PRO A 251 3.05 10.03 -10.06
CA PRO A 251 3.51 8.72 -9.62
C PRO A 251 2.37 7.70 -9.64
N TYR A 252 2.60 6.50 -10.16
CA TYR A 252 1.61 5.43 -10.05
C TYR A 252 2.22 4.04 -9.96
N LEU A 253 1.49 3.12 -9.32
CA LEU A 253 1.72 1.69 -9.43
C LEU A 253 0.41 1.02 -9.87
N ALA A 254 0.44 0.41 -11.07
CA ALA A 254 -0.64 -0.37 -11.62
C ALA A 254 -0.35 -1.87 -11.48
N ALA A 255 -1.24 -2.60 -10.81
CA ALA A 255 -1.16 -4.05 -10.61
C ALA A 255 -2.21 -4.74 -11.48
N LEU A 256 -1.76 -5.37 -12.56
CA LEU A 256 -2.59 -5.97 -13.61
C LEU A 256 -2.53 -7.49 -13.57
N SER A 257 -3.54 -8.15 -14.15
CA SER A 257 -3.56 -9.61 -14.34
C SER A 257 -2.83 -10.03 -15.61
N GLU A 258 -2.80 -9.18 -16.61
CA GLU A 258 -2.20 -9.42 -17.92
C GLU A 258 -1.24 -8.28 -18.30
N PRO A 259 -0.23 -8.56 -19.17
CA PRO A 259 0.73 -7.56 -19.57
C PRO A 259 0.10 -6.49 -20.47
N PRO A 260 0.45 -5.21 -20.31
CA PRO A 260 0.08 -4.16 -21.24
C PRO A 260 0.85 -4.34 -22.56
N PRO A 261 0.27 -3.93 -23.70
CA PRO A 261 0.89 -4.13 -25.01
C PRO A 261 2.26 -3.49 -25.20
N THR A 262 2.47 -2.27 -24.68
CA THR A 262 3.71 -1.52 -24.94
C THR A 262 4.37 -0.94 -23.68
N LEU A 263 3.65 -0.81 -22.55
CA LEU A 263 4.25 -0.31 -21.32
C LEU A 263 5.20 -1.36 -20.71
N PRO A 264 6.36 -0.94 -20.19
CA PRO A 264 7.24 -1.84 -19.46
C PRO A 264 6.58 -2.30 -18.16
N TYR A 265 6.72 -3.58 -17.84
CA TYR A 265 6.14 -4.16 -16.64
C TYR A 265 7.14 -5.06 -15.91
N GLN A 266 6.84 -5.33 -14.62
CA GLN A 266 7.59 -6.27 -13.80
C GLN A 266 6.69 -7.46 -13.44
N PRO A 267 7.08 -8.71 -13.75
CA PRO A 267 6.31 -9.88 -13.38
C PRO A 267 6.38 -10.10 -11.86
N LEU A 268 5.26 -10.52 -11.27
CA LEU A 268 5.18 -10.96 -9.87
C LEU A 268 5.17 -12.48 -9.80
N SER A 269 6.10 -13.04 -9.05
CA SER A 269 6.09 -14.47 -8.76
C SER A 269 4.95 -14.83 -7.81
N PRO A 270 4.33 -16.02 -7.96
CA PRO A 270 3.37 -16.54 -7.00
C PRO A 270 3.95 -16.51 -5.59
N GLN A 271 3.15 -16.16 -4.62
CA GLN A 271 3.58 -16.21 -3.23
C GLN A 271 3.70 -17.68 -2.84
N ALA A 272 4.93 -18.14 -2.54
CA ALA A 272 5.12 -19.49 -2.06
C ALA A 272 4.17 -19.72 -0.86
N ALA A 273 3.29 -20.69 -0.98
CA ALA A 273 2.40 -21.06 0.12
C ALA A 273 3.29 -21.29 1.35
N ARG A 274 3.10 -20.48 2.40
CA ARG A 274 3.72 -20.79 3.69
C ARG A 274 3.22 -22.18 4.06
N ARG A 275 4.10 -23.17 4.01
CA ARG A 275 3.77 -24.50 4.56
C ARG A 275 3.33 -24.23 5.99
N PRO A 276 2.11 -24.63 6.40
CA PRO A 276 1.70 -24.55 7.79
C PRO A 276 2.77 -25.33 8.58
N GLY A 277 3.33 -24.68 9.59
CA GLY A 277 4.54 -25.03 10.27
C GLY A 277 4.69 -26.53 10.53
N ALA A 278 5.63 -27.14 9.87
CA ALA A 278 6.32 -28.27 10.38
C ALA A 278 7.30 -27.78 11.47
N SER A 279 6.77 -27.53 12.66
CA SER A 279 7.57 -27.52 13.87
C SER A 279 7.96 -28.97 14.14
N CYS A 280 8.94 -29.48 13.41
CA CYS A 280 9.66 -30.67 13.82
C CYS A 280 10.44 -30.27 15.08
N GLY A 281 9.84 -30.54 16.24
CA GLY A 281 10.55 -30.54 17.51
C GLY A 281 11.78 -31.45 17.36
N ARG A 282 12.96 -30.89 17.64
CA ARG A 282 14.18 -31.69 17.82
C ARG A 282 13.96 -32.60 19.03
N GLY A 283 13.82 -33.90 18.75
CA GLY A 283 13.83 -34.93 19.79
C GLY A 283 12.71 -35.97 19.63
N SER A 284 12.73 -36.79 18.57
CA SER A 284 12.12 -38.13 18.59
C SER A 284 12.74 -38.99 17.48
N PRO A 285 13.38 -40.12 17.79
CA PRO A 285 13.99 -41.01 16.82
C PRO A 285 13.04 -42.11 16.38
N THR A 286 11.95 -41.77 15.65
CA THR A 286 11.14 -42.81 14.94
C THR A 286 10.31 -42.11 13.87
N CYS A 287 10.87 -41.97 12.68
CA CYS A 287 10.08 -41.70 11.49
C CYS A 287 10.33 -42.80 10.45
N PRO A 288 9.36 -43.69 10.15
CA PRO A 288 9.57 -44.75 9.17
C PRO A 288 9.60 -44.15 7.76
N ARG A 289 10.67 -44.37 7.02
CA ARG A 289 10.78 -44.14 5.58
C ARG A 289 9.74 -45.01 4.83
N LYS A 290 8.66 -44.43 4.37
CA LYS A 290 7.81 -45.05 3.33
C LYS A 290 8.29 -44.57 1.96
N GLY A 291 8.86 -45.54 1.21
CA GLY A 291 9.27 -45.32 -0.18
C GLY A 291 8.06 -45.08 -1.08
N TRP A 292 8.17 -44.03 -1.87
CA TRP A 292 7.28 -43.78 -3.01
C TRP A 292 7.93 -44.39 -4.25
N ARG A 293 7.24 -45.36 -4.88
CA ARG A 293 7.55 -45.79 -6.24
C ARG A 293 6.73 -44.96 -7.23
N PRO A 294 7.32 -44.59 -8.38
CA PRO A 294 6.58 -43.86 -9.41
C PRO A 294 5.72 -44.81 -10.23
N TRP A 295 4.55 -44.33 -10.61
CA TRP A 295 3.79 -44.75 -11.77
C TRP A 295 3.68 -43.58 -12.71
#